data_a62270780f10e2427af30383b6679095
#
_entry.id   a62270780f10e2427af30383b6679095
#
_cell.length_a   1.000
_cell.length_b   1.000
_cell.length_c   1.000
_cell.angle_alpha   90.00
_cell.angle_beta   90.00
_cell.angle_gamma   90.00
#
_symmetry.space_group_name_H-M   'P 1'
#
loop_
_entity.id
_entity.type
_entity.pdbx_description
1 polymer ?
#
loop_
_entity_poly.entity_id
_entity_poly.type
_entity_poly.pdbx_seq_one_letter_code
_entity_poly.pdbx_strand_id
1 'polypeptide(L)'
;MVDQSEKFDAEKLKGMIPQEYADFRADVLEKHDIEASELRTIDTAGSSFAANTKADGARALLDVAFNHPIKLIANALGVPPDWMLQMGKDNDVKVAALLGTAQHAINQVKAGVDILVVSGTEAGGHCGSVSTMVLIPEVYQAIQPYGDVPILAAGGIVTGKQMAGAMAMGASGAWCGSVWLTTVESEVPPVIKEKMVAANSSQTVRSRSRTGKHSRQLVLSLIHI
;
A
#
# COMPACT_ATOMS: atom_id res chain seq x y z
N MET A 1 -11.65 10.57 -12.56
CA MET A 1 -11.60 11.13 -11.20
C MET A 1 -12.84 10.57 -10.49
N VAL A 2 -12.67 9.73 -9.49
CA VAL A 2 -13.78 9.37 -8.61
C VAL A 2 -13.95 10.54 -7.67
N ASP A 3 -15.13 11.15 -7.67
CA ASP A 3 -15.47 12.24 -6.77
C ASP A 3 -15.35 11.76 -5.32
N GLN A 4 -14.38 12.28 -4.59
CA GLN A 4 -14.14 11.94 -3.19
C GLN A 4 -15.15 12.61 -2.24
N SER A 5 -16.12 13.33 -2.76
CA SER A 5 -17.15 14.03 -1.99
C SER A 5 -18.38 13.17 -1.66
N GLU A 6 -18.56 12.00 -2.25
CA GLU A 6 -19.62 11.10 -1.83
C GLU A 6 -19.33 10.59 -0.42
N LYS A 7 -20.11 11.01 0.54
CA LYS A 7 -20.11 10.50 1.90
C LYS A 7 -20.21 8.98 1.84
N PHE A 8 -19.22 8.32 2.39
CA PHE A 8 -19.16 6.87 2.52
C PHE A 8 -20.32 6.43 3.41
N ASP A 9 -21.41 5.98 2.79
CA ASP A 9 -22.58 5.47 3.48
C ASP A 9 -22.40 3.97 3.74
N ALA A 10 -21.98 3.66 4.96
CA ALA A 10 -21.72 2.27 5.37
C ALA A 10 -22.97 1.39 5.31
N GLU A 11 -24.17 1.93 5.55
CA GLU A 11 -25.43 1.20 5.47
C GLU A 11 -25.79 0.88 4.02
N LYS A 12 -25.60 1.85 3.11
CA LYS A 12 -25.78 1.62 1.67
C LYS A 12 -24.84 0.52 1.16
N LEU A 13 -23.58 0.52 1.60
CA LEU A 13 -22.60 -0.51 1.21
C LEU A 13 -22.93 -1.88 1.80
N LYS A 14 -23.39 -1.95 3.04
CA LYS A 14 -23.88 -3.20 3.64
C LYS A 14 -25.04 -3.79 2.82
N GLY A 15 -25.98 -2.94 2.39
CA GLY A 15 -27.10 -3.36 1.54
C GLY A 15 -26.72 -3.81 0.13
N MET A 16 -25.49 -3.50 -0.33
CA MET A 16 -24.95 -3.96 -1.62
C MET A 16 -24.26 -5.32 -1.55
N ILE A 17 -24.04 -5.88 -0.35
CA ILE A 17 -23.45 -7.20 -0.18
C ILE A 17 -24.48 -8.24 -0.57
N PRO A 18 -24.23 -9.09 -1.59
CA PRO A 18 -25.16 -10.15 -1.96
C PRO A 18 -25.45 -11.09 -0.79
N GLN A 19 -26.70 -11.54 -0.67
CA GLN A 19 -27.16 -12.40 0.42
C GLN A 19 -26.33 -13.68 0.52
N GLU A 20 -25.88 -14.23 -0.61
CA GLU A 20 -25.06 -15.44 -0.67
C GLU A 20 -23.80 -15.38 0.23
N TYR A 21 -23.20 -14.19 0.45
CA TYR A 21 -22.05 -14.03 1.35
C TYR A 21 -22.45 -14.08 2.82
N ALA A 22 -23.65 -13.59 3.15
CA ALA A 22 -24.18 -13.70 4.51
C ALA A 22 -24.54 -15.16 4.82
N ASP A 23 -25.14 -15.86 3.87
CA ASP A 23 -25.50 -17.28 3.99
C ASP A 23 -24.21 -18.12 4.12
N PHE A 24 -23.22 -17.92 3.25
CA PHE A 24 -21.93 -18.60 3.36
C PHE A 24 -21.25 -18.39 4.72
N ARG A 25 -21.30 -17.15 5.25
CA ARG A 25 -20.76 -16.88 6.58
C ARG A 25 -21.52 -17.67 7.66
N ALA A 26 -22.85 -17.73 7.59
CA ALA A 26 -23.65 -18.48 8.54
C ALA A 26 -23.32 -19.98 8.50
N ASP A 27 -23.24 -20.56 7.31
CA ASP A 27 -22.85 -21.97 7.11
C ASP A 27 -21.46 -22.29 7.70
N VAL A 28 -20.49 -21.39 7.51
CA VAL A 28 -19.14 -21.57 8.08
C VAL A 28 -19.18 -21.53 9.60
N LEU A 29 -19.93 -20.60 10.20
CA LEU A 29 -20.05 -20.50 11.65
C LEU A 29 -20.72 -21.75 12.24
N GLU A 30 -21.82 -22.20 11.64
CA GLU A 30 -22.53 -23.42 12.04
C GLU A 30 -21.62 -24.64 11.94
N LYS A 31 -20.91 -24.80 10.83
CA LYS A 31 -20.00 -25.93 10.61
C LYS A 31 -18.87 -26.03 11.66
N HIS A 32 -18.51 -24.94 12.29
CA HIS A 32 -17.44 -24.85 13.28
C HIS A 32 -17.94 -24.63 14.71
N ASP A 33 -19.25 -24.76 14.95
CA ASP A 33 -19.89 -24.54 16.25
C ASP A 33 -19.53 -23.18 16.87
N ILE A 34 -19.43 -22.13 16.05
CA ILE A 34 -19.12 -20.78 16.50
C ILE A 34 -20.40 -19.94 16.52
N GLU A 35 -20.78 -19.47 17.70
CA GLU A 35 -21.89 -18.51 17.79
C GLU A 35 -21.50 -17.14 17.22
N ALA A 36 -22.43 -16.51 16.46
CA ALA A 36 -22.18 -15.19 15.89
C ALA A 36 -21.89 -14.11 16.97
N SER A 37 -22.37 -14.33 18.19
CA SER A 37 -22.09 -13.50 19.37
C SER A 37 -20.65 -13.59 19.87
N GLU A 38 -19.94 -14.69 19.56
CA GLU A 38 -18.53 -14.88 19.91
C GLU A 38 -17.57 -14.14 18.97
N LEU A 39 -18.07 -13.77 17.78
CA LEU A 39 -17.31 -12.97 16.85
C LEU A 39 -17.12 -11.59 17.47
N ARG A 40 -15.86 -11.21 17.74
CA ARG A 40 -15.56 -9.82 18.06
C ARG A 40 -16.13 -8.95 16.96
N THR A 41 -17.18 -8.20 17.24
CA THR A 41 -17.63 -7.11 16.39
C THR A 41 -16.49 -6.09 16.37
N ILE A 42 -15.65 -6.18 15.33
CA ILE A 42 -14.77 -5.07 15.02
C ILE A 42 -15.73 -3.97 14.57
N ASP A 43 -15.98 -3.03 15.48
CA ASP A 43 -16.77 -1.84 15.16
C ASP A 43 -16.00 -1.04 14.10
N THR A 44 -16.25 -1.39 12.83
CA THR A 44 -15.63 -0.72 11.68
C THR A 44 -16.14 0.69 11.50
N ALA A 45 -17.28 1.05 12.09
CA ALA A 45 -17.85 2.40 12.02
C ALA A 45 -17.10 3.38 12.93
N GLY A 46 -16.53 2.88 14.03
CA GLY A 46 -15.69 3.62 14.97
C GLY A 46 -14.20 3.28 14.84
N SER A 47 -13.80 2.45 13.86
CA SER A 47 -12.40 2.05 13.75
C SER A 47 -11.52 3.26 13.44
N SER A 48 -10.45 3.42 14.19
CA SER A 48 -9.43 4.46 13.98
C SER A 48 -8.90 4.46 12.55
N PHE A 49 -8.89 3.29 11.88
CA PHE A 49 -8.46 3.16 10.49
C PHE A 49 -9.36 3.95 9.51
N ALA A 50 -10.68 3.80 9.60
CA ALA A 50 -11.61 4.53 8.74
C ALA A 50 -11.58 6.05 9.00
N ALA A 51 -11.40 6.47 10.24
CA ALA A 51 -11.22 7.86 10.60
C ALA A 51 -9.88 8.42 10.07
N ASN A 52 -8.81 7.65 10.20
CA ASN A 52 -7.46 8.05 9.77
C ASN A 52 -7.30 8.12 8.23
N THR A 53 -8.17 7.47 7.46
CA THR A 53 -8.18 7.58 5.98
C THR A 53 -8.89 8.83 5.47
N LYS A 54 -9.61 9.57 6.33
CA LYS A 54 -10.19 10.87 5.99
C LYS A 54 -9.15 11.98 6.13
N ALA A 55 -9.35 13.09 5.41
CA ALA A 55 -8.40 14.21 5.39
C ALA A 55 -8.06 14.74 6.80
N ASP A 56 -9.06 14.88 7.68
CA ASP A 56 -8.85 15.41 9.02
C ASP A 56 -8.04 14.44 9.91
N GLY A 57 -8.35 13.13 9.82
CA GLY A 57 -7.58 12.11 10.54
C GLY A 57 -6.14 12.00 10.04
N ALA A 58 -5.94 12.09 8.72
CA ALA A 58 -4.61 12.08 8.12
C ALA A 58 -3.79 13.32 8.52
N ARG A 59 -4.41 14.49 8.61
CA ARG A 59 -3.76 15.72 9.11
C ARG A 59 -3.31 15.56 10.57
N ALA A 60 -4.20 15.10 11.43
CA ALA A 60 -3.87 14.88 12.84
C ALA A 60 -2.70 13.90 13.04
N LEU A 61 -2.60 12.86 12.20
CA LEU A 61 -1.45 11.94 12.21
C LEU A 61 -0.15 12.63 11.76
N LEU A 62 -0.21 13.49 10.74
CA LEU A 62 0.96 14.25 10.29
C LEU A 62 1.39 15.29 11.33
N ASP A 63 0.46 15.93 12.03
CA ASP A 63 0.79 16.85 13.13
C ASP A 63 1.60 16.15 14.22
N VAL A 64 1.24 14.90 14.55
CA VAL A 64 2.04 14.08 15.48
C VAL A 64 3.40 13.73 14.88
N ALA A 65 3.43 13.31 13.60
CA ALA A 65 4.68 12.93 12.94
C ALA A 65 5.70 14.06 12.88
N PHE A 66 5.25 15.29 12.64
CA PHE A 66 6.13 16.47 12.58
C PHE A 66 6.71 16.91 13.94
N ASN A 67 6.21 16.37 15.07
CA ASN A 67 6.86 16.53 16.35
C ASN A 67 8.16 15.69 16.49
N HIS A 68 8.45 14.86 15.49
CA HIS A 68 9.65 14.02 15.45
C HIS A 68 10.58 14.47 14.30
N PRO A 69 11.88 14.19 14.37
CA PRO A 69 12.86 14.62 13.37
C PRO A 69 12.78 13.76 12.09
N ILE A 70 11.57 13.59 11.54
CA ILE A 70 11.35 12.89 10.28
C ILE A 70 11.89 13.70 9.10
N LYS A 71 12.23 13.02 8.00
CA LYS A 71 12.77 13.63 6.78
C LYS A 71 11.91 13.36 5.56
N LEU A 72 10.96 12.45 5.69
CA LEU A 72 10.12 12.01 4.59
C LEU A 72 8.74 11.61 5.10
N ILE A 73 7.71 12.04 4.38
CA ILE A 73 6.36 11.50 4.47
C ILE A 73 5.98 10.90 3.12
N ALA A 74 5.14 9.87 3.10
CA ALA A 74 4.75 9.18 1.87
C ALA A 74 3.24 9.03 1.75
N ASN A 75 2.73 9.35 0.55
CA ASN A 75 1.33 9.13 0.18
C ASN A 75 1.21 7.83 -0.63
N ALA A 76 0.33 6.92 -0.18
CA ALA A 76 0.15 5.62 -0.80
C ALA A 76 -0.95 5.58 -1.88
N LEU A 77 -1.82 6.58 -1.96
CA LEU A 77 -3.02 6.56 -2.81
C LEU A 77 -3.16 7.84 -3.65
N GLY A 78 -2.91 7.68 -4.94
CA GLY A 78 -3.11 8.76 -5.91
C GLY A 78 -2.11 9.91 -5.77
N VAL A 79 -2.49 11.09 -6.25
CA VAL A 79 -1.70 12.31 -6.08
C VAL A 79 -1.88 12.81 -4.66
N PRO A 80 -0.81 13.18 -3.93
CA PRO A 80 -0.93 13.79 -2.62
C PRO A 80 -1.80 15.04 -2.69
N PRO A 81 -2.70 15.28 -1.74
CA PRO A 81 -3.49 16.49 -1.71
C PRO A 81 -2.60 17.72 -1.43
N ASP A 82 -2.99 18.87 -1.95
CA ASP A 82 -2.20 20.12 -1.86
C ASP A 82 -1.82 20.46 -0.41
N TRP A 83 -2.73 20.21 0.53
CA TRP A 83 -2.46 20.45 1.95
C TRP A 83 -1.32 19.59 2.51
N MET A 84 -1.16 18.34 2.02
CA MET A 84 -0.06 17.46 2.45
C MET A 84 1.28 17.94 1.88
N LEU A 85 1.29 18.37 0.62
CA LEU A 85 2.47 18.97 -0.01
C LEU A 85 2.89 20.26 0.70
N GLN A 86 1.91 21.09 1.10
CA GLN A 86 2.17 22.31 1.83
C GLN A 86 2.71 22.04 3.23
N MET A 87 2.12 21.10 3.98
CA MET A 87 2.64 20.68 5.30
C MET A 87 4.08 20.16 5.23
N GLY A 88 4.42 19.39 4.18
CA GLY A 88 5.80 18.96 3.95
C GLY A 88 6.75 20.16 3.79
N LYS A 89 6.39 21.14 2.97
CA LYS A 89 7.18 22.36 2.76
C LYS A 89 7.35 23.18 4.04
N ASP A 90 6.27 23.37 4.78
CA ASP A 90 6.26 24.18 6.02
C ASP A 90 7.15 23.57 7.12
N ASN A 91 7.36 22.26 7.09
CA ASN A 91 8.18 21.52 8.05
C ASN A 91 9.55 21.10 7.52
N ASP A 92 9.94 21.51 6.32
CA ASP A 92 11.16 21.06 5.61
C ASP A 92 11.28 19.53 5.53
N VAL A 93 10.15 18.87 5.25
CA VAL A 93 10.02 17.41 5.10
C VAL A 93 9.60 17.07 3.67
N LYS A 94 10.33 16.16 3.03
CA LYS A 94 10.03 15.74 1.66
C LYS A 94 8.77 14.92 1.59
N VAL A 95 8.05 15.04 0.46
CA VAL A 95 6.84 14.27 0.19
C VAL A 95 7.11 13.27 -0.92
N ALA A 96 6.99 11.99 -0.59
CA ALA A 96 7.01 10.90 -1.57
C ALA A 96 5.59 10.47 -1.93
N ALA A 97 5.43 9.88 -3.12
CA ALA A 97 4.17 9.28 -3.51
C ALA A 97 4.36 7.97 -4.27
N LEU A 98 3.53 6.96 -3.94
CA LEU A 98 3.54 5.66 -4.56
C LEU A 98 2.78 5.70 -5.89
N LEU A 99 3.29 4.97 -6.87
CA LEU A 99 2.70 4.89 -8.20
C LEU A 99 2.94 3.52 -8.85
N GLY A 100 2.09 3.18 -9.81
CA GLY A 100 2.16 1.92 -10.56
C GLY A 100 2.05 2.10 -12.08
N THR A 101 2.11 3.34 -12.60
CA THR A 101 2.11 3.64 -14.05
C THR A 101 2.87 4.93 -14.34
N ALA A 102 3.39 5.07 -15.56
CA ALA A 102 4.05 6.29 -16.02
C ALA A 102 3.13 7.51 -15.98
N GLN A 103 1.84 7.34 -16.29
CA GLN A 103 0.88 8.47 -16.21
C GLN A 103 0.70 8.97 -14.77
N HIS A 104 0.71 8.07 -13.78
CA HIS A 104 0.67 8.48 -12.36
C HIS A 104 1.92 9.28 -12.00
N ALA A 105 3.10 8.87 -12.49
CA ALA A 105 4.35 9.59 -12.25
C ALA A 105 4.29 11.03 -12.78
N ILE A 106 3.85 11.20 -14.03
CA ILE A 106 3.68 12.54 -14.65
C ILE A 106 2.76 13.42 -13.80
N ASN A 107 1.64 12.87 -13.36
CA ASN A 107 0.67 13.63 -12.55
C ASN A 107 1.26 14.05 -11.19
N GLN A 108 2.04 13.17 -10.56
CA GLN A 108 2.68 13.44 -9.27
C GLN A 108 3.81 14.47 -9.40
N VAL A 109 4.64 14.39 -10.45
CA VAL A 109 5.68 15.38 -10.72
C VAL A 109 5.05 16.77 -10.95
N LYS A 110 3.98 16.84 -11.76
CA LYS A 110 3.24 18.10 -11.98
C LYS A 110 2.62 18.69 -10.72
N ALA A 111 2.25 17.85 -9.75
CA ALA A 111 1.72 18.29 -8.46
C ALA A 111 2.82 18.77 -7.49
N GLY A 112 4.10 18.53 -7.80
CA GLY A 112 5.21 18.95 -6.97
C GLY A 112 5.64 17.94 -5.91
N VAL A 113 5.44 16.64 -6.16
CA VAL A 113 5.98 15.55 -5.34
C VAL A 113 7.51 15.53 -5.43
N ASP A 114 8.19 15.41 -4.29
CA ASP A 114 9.66 15.43 -4.22
C ASP A 114 10.31 14.10 -4.60
N ILE A 115 9.64 12.96 -4.37
CA ILE A 115 10.19 11.61 -4.57
C ILE A 115 9.10 10.68 -5.10
N LEU A 116 9.40 9.94 -6.15
CA LEU A 116 8.51 8.94 -6.72
C LEU A 116 8.84 7.55 -6.20
N VAL A 117 7.85 6.82 -5.64
CA VAL A 117 8.01 5.42 -5.26
C VAL A 117 7.33 4.55 -6.32
N VAL A 118 8.15 3.99 -7.23
CA VAL A 118 7.69 3.22 -8.39
C VAL A 118 7.49 1.77 -7.98
N SER A 119 6.23 1.35 -7.87
CA SER A 119 5.83 0.05 -7.31
C SER A 119 5.31 -0.90 -8.38
N GLY A 120 6.09 -1.93 -8.70
CA GLY A 120 5.73 -2.97 -9.68
C GLY A 120 4.87 -4.11 -9.11
N THR A 121 4.59 -5.10 -9.97
CA THR A 121 3.76 -6.28 -9.63
C THR A 121 4.37 -7.16 -8.55
N GLU A 122 5.68 -7.06 -8.31
CA GLU A 122 6.42 -7.85 -7.33
C GLU A 122 6.28 -7.30 -5.89
N ALA A 123 5.68 -6.12 -5.75
CA ALA A 123 5.44 -5.53 -4.43
C ALA A 123 4.48 -6.38 -3.59
N GLY A 124 4.81 -6.55 -2.32
CA GLY A 124 3.91 -7.15 -1.33
C GLY A 124 2.74 -6.22 -1.01
N GLY A 125 1.57 -6.78 -0.75
CA GLY A 125 0.34 -6.00 -0.61
C GLY A 125 -0.23 -5.54 -1.94
N HIS A 126 -0.99 -4.43 -1.95
CA HIS A 126 -1.58 -3.89 -3.18
C HIS A 126 -0.48 -3.48 -4.17
N CYS A 127 -0.60 -3.93 -5.39
CA CYS A 127 0.41 -3.72 -6.43
C CYS A 127 -0.21 -3.41 -7.79
N GLY A 128 0.60 -2.79 -8.66
CA GLY A 128 0.24 -2.48 -10.03
C GLY A 128 0.16 -3.71 -10.94
N SER A 129 0.05 -3.48 -12.25
CA SER A 129 -0.02 -4.53 -13.27
C SER A 129 1.24 -4.63 -14.12
N VAL A 130 2.18 -3.70 -13.99
CA VAL A 130 3.46 -3.68 -14.71
C VAL A 130 4.57 -4.16 -13.79
N SER A 131 5.49 -4.98 -14.27
CA SER A 131 6.62 -5.46 -13.46
C SER A 131 7.59 -4.32 -13.12
N THR A 132 8.26 -4.45 -11.98
CA THR A 132 9.24 -3.46 -11.51
C THR A 132 10.32 -3.19 -12.55
N MET A 133 10.81 -4.24 -13.20
CA MET A 133 11.86 -4.15 -14.23
C MET A 133 11.42 -3.36 -15.47
N VAL A 134 10.14 -3.41 -15.83
CA VAL A 134 9.59 -2.66 -16.99
C VAL A 134 9.21 -1.24 -16.58
N LEU A 135 8.59 -1.11 -15.40
CA LEU A 135 8.02 0.15 -14.94
C LEU A 135 9.08 1.22 -14.62
N ILE A 136 10.22 0.84 -14.04
CA ILE A 136 11.27 1.80 -13.66
C ILE A 136 11.77 2.60 -14.87
N PRO A 137 12.30 1.98 -15.94
CA PRO A 137 12.79 2.73 -17.07
C PRO A 137 11.68 3.46 -17.84
N GLU A 138 10.46 2.93 -17.87
CA GLU A 138 9.30 3.61 -18.45
C GLU A 138 9.00 4.92 -17.71
N VAL A 139 8.93 4.87 -16.38
CA VAL A 139 8.70 6.05 -15.55
C VAL A 139 9.85 7.04 -15.68
N TYR A 140 11.11 6.56 -15.61
CA TYR A 140 12.29 7.41 -15.77
C TYR A 140 12.23 8.23 -17.05
N GLN A 141 11.93 7.59 -18.18
CA GLN A 141 11.80 8.28 -19.46
C GLN A 141 10.61 9.23 -19.51
N ALA A 142 9.47 8.83 -18.95
CA ALA A 142 8.23 9.59 -19.01
C ALA A 142 8.29 10.91 -18.23
N ILE A 143 9.06 10.98 -17.15
CA ILE A 143 9.15 12.20 -16.34
C ILE A 143 10.19 13.21 -16.82
N GLN A 144 11.14 12.81 -17.67
CA GLN A 144 12.23 13.68 -18.15
C GLN A 144 11.76 15.06 -18.65
N PRO A 145 10.64 15.20 -19.40
CA PRO A 145 10.16 16.51 -19.84
C PRO A 145 9.62 17.41 -18.71
N TYR A 146 9.38 16.85 -17.51
CA TYR A 146 8.70 17.55 -16.42
C TYR A 146 9.61 17.85 -15.23
N GLY A 147 10.80 17.24 -15.16
CA GLY A 147 11.78 17.50 -14.13
C GLY A 147 12.59 16.26 -13.75
N ASP A 148 13.69 16.47 -13.02
CA ASP A 148 14.55 15.42 -12.48
C ASP A 148 14.10 15.12 -11.03
N VAL A 149 13.11 14.22 -10.90
CA VAL A 149 12.56 13.79 -9.60
C VAL A 149 13.13 12.42 -9.26
N PRO A 150 13.74 12.24 -8.06
CA PRO A 150 14.30 10.96 -7.64
C PRO A 150 13.27 9.84 -7.64
N ILE A 151 13.67 8.66 -8.13
CA ILE A 151 12.86 7.45 -8.18
C ILE A 151 13.39 6.45 -7.16
N LEU A 152 12.52 5.99 -6.26
CA LEU A 152 12.76 4.82 -5.41
C LEU A 152 12.03 3.61 -6.01
N ALA A 153 12.78 2.59 -6.36
CA ALA A 153 12.22 1.35 -6.92
C ALA A 153 11.62 0.51 -5.80
N ALA A 154 10.37 0.08 -5.98
CA ALA A 154 9.64 -0.75 -5.03
C ALA A 154 9.08 -2.01 -5.68
N GLY A 155 9.13 -3.12 -4.95
CA GLY A 155 8.61 -4.40 -5.41
C GLY A 155 9.69 -5.43 -5.66
N GLY A 156 9.76 -6.44 -4.79
CA GLY A 156 10.66 -7.58 -4.92
C GLY A 156 12.14 -7.28 -4.66
N ILE A 157 12.50 -6.09 -4.20
CA ILE A 157 13.89 -5.70 -3.93
C ILE A 157 14.24 -6.06 -2.50
N VAL A 158 15.19 -6.96 -2.31
CA VAL A 158 15.63 -7.50 -1.02
C VAL A 158 17.16 -7.50 -0.89
N THR A 159 17.87 -7.50 -2.00
CA THR A 159 19.33 -7.59 -2.06
C THR A 159 19.96 -6.36 -2.68
N GLY A 160 21.23 -6.09 -2.33
CA GLY A 160 22.00 -5.02 -2.93
C GLY A 160 22.19 -5.18 -4.45
N LYS A 161 22.24 -6.41 -4.97
CA LYS A 161 22.31 -6.68 -6.41
C LYS A 161 21.03 -6.22 -7.14
N GLN A 162 19.87 -6.47 -6.53
CA GLN A 162 18.59 -6.00 -7.09
C GLN A 162 18.50 -4.47 -7.04
N MET A 163 18.96 -3.85 -5.96
CA MET A 163 19.03 -2.40 -5.85
C MET A 163 19.95 -1.80 -6.92
N ALA A 164 21.15 -2.36 -7.09
CA ALA A 164 22.09 -1.93 -8.16
C ALA A 164 21.47 -2.08 -9.56
N GLY A 165 20.74 -3.17 -9.83
CA GLY A 165 20.00 -3.36 -11.07
C GLY A 165 18.91 -2.30 -11.27
N ALA A 166 18.15 -1.96 -10.22
CA ALA A 166 17.14 -0.89 -10.29
C ALA A 166 17.77 0.47 -10.54
N MET A 167 18.92 0.78 -9.92
CA MET A 167 19.67 2.02 -10.15
C MET A 167 20.20 2.10 -11.59
N ALA A 168 20.67 0.99 -12.15
CA ALA A 168 21.09 0.94 -13.56
C ALA A 168 19.94 1.20 -14.54
N MET A 169 18.68 0.98 -14.12
CA MET A 169 17.48 1.26 -14.91
C MET A 169 16.94 2.70 -14.72
N GLY A 170 17.58 3.52 -13.90
CA GLY A 170 17.19 4.93 -13.67
C GLY A 170 16.61 5.23 -12.28
N ALA A 171 16.56 4.28 -11.37
CA ALA A 171 16.20 4.56 -9.99
C ALA A 171 17.35 5.23 -9.22
N SER A 172 17.02 6.10 -8.27
CA SER A 172 17.99 6.72 -7.34
C SER A 172 18.26 5.83 -6.12
N GLY A 173 17.43 4.81 -5.89
CA GLY A 173 17.53 3.89 -4.76
C GLY A 173 16.36 2.91 -4.73
N ALA A 174 16.16 2.27 -3.57
CA ALA A 174 15.10 1.28 -3.37
C ALA A 174 14.19 1.65 -2.19
N TRP A 175 12.92 1.27 -2.32
CA TRP A 175 11.92 1.29 -1.26
C TRP A 175 11.56 -0.16 -0.90
N CYS A 176 12.11 -0.65 0.19
CA CYS A 176 11.94 -2.02 0.64
C CYS A 176 10.82 -2.09 1.70
N GLY A 177 9.89 -3.03 1.55
CA GLY A 177 8.77 -3.23 2.46
C GLY A 177 8.82 -4.60 3.15
N SER A 178 8.49 -5.67 2.41
CA SER A 178 8.28 -7.01 2.98
C SER A 178 9.48 -7.58 3.73
N VAL A 179 10.70 -7.21 3.37
CA VAL A 179 11.91 -7.66 4.06
C VAL A 179 11.93 -7.23 5.53
N TRP A 180 11.40 -6.07 5.85
CA TRP A 180 11.35 -5.55 7.22
C TRP A 180 10.34 -6.26 8.11
N LEU A 181 9.34 -6.93 7.52
CA LEU A 181 8.36 -7.71 8.28
C LEU A 181 8.97 -8.94 8.96
N THR A 182 10.16 -9.38 8.53
CA THR A 182 10.86 -10.55 9.07
C THR A 182 11.87 -10.20 10.17
N THR A 183 12.10 -8.91 10.44
CA THR A 183 13.03 -8.46 11.47
C THR A 183 12.49 -8.69 12.88
N VAL A 184 13.35 -8.68 13.88
CA VAL A 184 12.94 -8.88 15.28
C VAL A 184 12.09 -7.73 15.80
N GLU A 185 12.32 -6.53 15.29
CA GLU A 185 11.61 -5.30 15.66
C GLU A 185 10.18 -5.24 15.10
N SER A 186 9.87 -6.05 14.09
CA SER A 186 8.53 -6.08 13.52
C SER A 186 7.53 -6.72 14.48
N GLU A 187 6.33 -6.17 14.57
CA GLU A 187 5.22 -6.70 15.36
C GLU A 187 4.51 -7.91 14.72
N VAL A 188 4.98 -8.36 13.54
CA VAL A 188 4.43 -9.55 12.87
C VAL A 188 4.59 -10.78 13.78
N PRO A 189 3.55 -11.61 13.98
CA PRO A 189 3.63 -12.81 14.80
C PRO A 189 4.78 -13.75 14.38
N PRO A 190 5.51 -14.38 15.33
CA PRO A 190 6.67 -15.22 15.02
C PRO A 190 6.39 -16.30 13.98
N VAL A 191 5.25 -16.98 14.08
CA VAL A 191 4.86 -18.03 13.12
C VAL A 191 4.74 -17.49 11.67
N ILE A 192 4.36 -16.23 11.49
CA ILE A 192 4.31 -15.60 10.16
C ILE A 192 5.71 -15.24 9.69
N LYS A 193 6.58 -14.72 10.58
CA LYS A 193 7.98 -14.42 10.25
C LYS A 193 8.70 -15.69 9.78
N GLU A 194 8.56 -16.79 10.50
CA GLU A 194 9.14 -18.11 10.15
C GLU A 194 8.70 -18.56 8.76
N LYS A 195 7.40 -18.47 8.46
CA LYS A 195 6.86 -18.80 7.13
C LYS A 195 7.39 -17.86 6.05
N MET A 196 7.52 -16.57 6.32
CA MET A 196 8.07 -15.61 5.37
C MET A 196 9.55 -15.88 5.07
N VAL A 197 10.35 -16.21 6.08
CA VAL A 197 11.77 -16.52 5.94
C VAL A 197 11.98 -17.84 5.18
N ALA A 198 11.12 -18.84 5.43
CA ALA A 198 11.19 -20.15 4.76
C ALA A 198 10.67 -20.13 3.32
N ALA A 199 9.88 -19.11 2.93
CA ALA A 199 9.25 -19.04 1.62
C ALA A 199 10.21 -18.57 0.53
N ASN A 200 9.94 -19.05 -0.69
CA ASN A 200 10.57 -18.53 -1.90
C ASN A 200 9.55 -17.77 -2.79
N SER A 201 10.01 -17.19 -3.87
CA SER A 201 9.19 -16.36 -4.76
C SER A 201 7.99 -17.09 -5.39
N SER A 202 8.10 -18.41 -5.63
CA SER A 202 7.02 -19.22 -6.22
C SER A 202 5.87 -19.46 -5.23
N GLN A 203 6.09 -19.22 -3.95
CA GLN A 203 5.08 -19.36 -2.89
C GLN A 203 4.32 -18.05 -2.63
N THR A 204 4.36 -17.12 -3.56
CA THR A 204 3.53 -15.92 -3.53
C THR A 204 2.43 -16.00 -4.58
N VAL A 205 1.27 -15.45 -4.27
CA VAL A 205 0.15 -15.32 -5.19
C VAL A 205 -0.23 -13.85 -5.34
N ARG A 206 -0.56 -13.46 -6.58
CA ARG A 206 -1.16 -12.15 -6.88
C ARG A 206 -2.61 -12.39 -7.28
N SER A 207 -3.53 -11.93 -6.45
CA SER A 207 -4.97 -12.14 -6.67
C SER A 207 -5.78 -10.88 -6.37
N ARG A 208 -7.07 -10.91 -6.70
CA ARG A 208 -8.05 -9.86 -6.41
C ARG A 208 -9.07 -10.29 -5.34
N SER A 209 -8.93 -11.52 -4.83
CA SER A 209 -9.92 -12.16 -3.96
C SER A 209 -10.17 -11.39 -2.66
N ARG A 210 -9.16 -10.69 -2.14
CA ARG A 210 -9.23 -10.05 -0.82
C ARG A 210 -9.93 -8.68 -0.81
N THR A 211 -9.67 -7.83 -1.80
CA THR A 211 -10.14 -6.44 -1.82
C THR A 211 -10.68 -5.98 -3.17
N GLY A 212 -10.81 -6.89 -4.13
CA GLY A 212 -11.16 -6.54 -5.52
C GLY A 212 -10.02 -5.89 -6.31
N LYS A 213 -8.92 -5.48 -5.65
CA LYS A 213 -7.72 -4.94 -6.29
C LYS A 213 -6.58 -5.97 -6.23
N HIS A 214 -5.69 -5.93 -7.21
CA HIS A 214 -4.53 -6.82 -7.21
C HIS A 214 -3.67 -6.62 -5.95
N SER A 215 -3.43 -7.71 -5.25
CA SER A 215 -2.59 -7.77 -4.06
C SER A 215 -1.71 -9.01 -4.10
N ARG A 216 -0.43 -8.87 -3.79
CA ARG A 216 0.51 -9.99 -3.67
C ARG A 216 0.65 -10.40 -2.21
N GLN A 217 0.52 -11.68 -1.99
CA GLN A 217 0.54 -12.27 -0.66
C GLN A 217 1.36 -13.57 -0.69
N LEU A 218 1.88 -13.95 0.47
CA LEU A 218 2.42 -15.29 0.67
C LEU A 218 1.26 -16.29 0.67
N VAL A 219 1.42 -17.42 -0.01
CA VAL A 219 0.48 -18.53 0.05
C VAL A 219 0.61 -19.19 1.41
N LEU A 220 -0.30 -18.86 2.33
CA LEU A 220 -0.42 -19.50 3.62
C LEU A 220 -1.61 -20.44 3.57
N SER A 221 -1.47 -21.65 4.16
CA SER A 221 -2.52 -22.68 4.18
C SER A 221 -3.86 -22.20 4.75
N LEU A 222 -3.83 -21.16 5.58
CA LEU A 222 -5.03 -20.53 6.17
C LEU A 222 -5.73 -19.51 5.24
N ILE A 223 -5.18 -19.23 4.06
CA ILE A 223 -5.76 -18.27 3.10
C ILE A 223 -6.55 -18.99 2.00
N HIS A 224 -6.63 -20.30 2.09
CA HIS A 224 -7.47 -21.11 1.23
C HIS A 224 -8.86 -21.36 1.84
N ILE A 225 -9.21 -20.59 2.84
CA ILE A 225 -10.56 -20.53 3.41
C ILE A 225 -11.31 -19.38 2.77
#